data_abe8c8138222d6df78c3c34c66ec42e4
#
_entry.id   abe8c8138222d6df78c3c34c66ec42e4
#
_cell.length_a   1.000
_cell.length_b   1.000
_cell.length_c   1.000
_cell.angle_alpha   90.00
_cell.angle_beta   90.00
_cell.angle_gamma   90.00
#
_symmetry.space_group_name_H-M   'P 1'
#
loop_
_entity.id
_entity.type
_entity.pdbx_description
1 polymer ?
#
loop_
_entity_poly.entity_id
_entity_poly.type
_entity_poly.pdbx_seq_one_letter_code
_entity_poly.pdbx_strand_id
1 'polypeptide(L)'
;PGDGVDERDQHILTSVNSFSTEKWDETYGYVYGNLIKKGAKTVMVGHIAQPAYVKALNPQATREEMLRPASLSKELLTGLLREKLGFNGLISTDATPMVGFTAAMKRSEAIVQAINAGCDMILFNKSLEEDFGYLLAGAKTRNLSMDRLDEAVLRILATKASLGLHKKKAEGTLVPEKEALEIVGCEKHKSWAKKVADQAITLVRDEQELLPISPKKYKRVYLNVIQKDLDPENAFVQSWKEKFEQEGFQVTVRDRRVSISMEDFVNPAGMTPEKGKLMHEMYRSVEEMKQDYDLYVYI
;
A
#
# COMPACT_ATOMS: atom_id res chain seq x y z
N PRO A 1 4.36 8.58 -10.94
CA PRO A 1 3.84 8.97 -12.27
C PRO A 1 2.38 8.60 -12.52
N GLY A 2 1.68 8.05 -11.52
CA GLY A 2 0.27 7.67 -11.59
C GLY A 2 0.06 6.17 -11.62
N ASP A 3 -0.63 5.66 -10.62
CA ASP A 3 -0.99 4.25 -10.43
C ASP A 3 -2.37 3.95 -11.02
N GLY A 4 -2.71 2.65 -11.16
CA GLY A 4 -4.03 2.20 -11.57
C GLY A 4 -4.22 1.98 -13.08
N VAL A 5 -3.19 2.21 -13.91
CA VAL A 5 -3.20 1.85 -15.36
C VAL A 5 -2.75 0.40 -15.56
N ASP A 6 -1.84 -0.05 -14.72
CA ASP A 6 -1.32 -1.42 -14.66
C ASP A 6 -1.84 -2.03 -13.35
N GLU A 7 -2.50 -3.19 -13.41
CA GLU A 7 -3.06 -3.89 -12.25
C GLU A 7 -2.00 -4.59 -11.38
N ARG A 8 -0.75 -4.62 -11.83
CA ARG A 8 0.34 -5.29 -11.13
C ARG A 8 0.77 -4.53 -9.88
N ASP A 9 1.10 -5.27 -8.84
CA ASP A 9 1.51 -4.73 -7.54
C ASP A 9 2.99 -4.33 -7.53
N GLN A 10 3.29 -3.08 -7.21
CA GLN A 10 4.63 -2.53 -7.11
C GLN A 10 5.49 -3.18 -6.01
N HIS A 11 4.87 -3.86 -5.03
CA HIS A 11 5.62 -4.60 -4.02
C HIS A 11 6.35 -5.81 -4.61
N ILE A 12 5.84 -6.40 -5.70
CA ILE A 12 6.35 -7.62 -6.31
C ILE A 12 6.96 -7.43 -7.69
N LEU A 13 6.74 -6.27 -8.35
CA LEU A 13 7.39 -5.90 -9.61
C LEU A 13 7.22 -4.41 -9.93
N THR A 14 7.95 -3.91 -10.94
CA THR A 14 7.73 -2.56 -11.46
C THR A 14 6.46 -2.52 -12.30
N SER A 15 5.48 -1.68 -11.92
CA SER A 15 4.31 -1.41 -12.75
C SER A 15 4.61 -0.34 -13.81
N VAL A 16 3.77 -0.26 -14.85
CA VAL A 16 3.98 0.63 -15.99
C VAL A 16 2.74 1.48 -16.24
N ASN A 17 2.88 2.79 -16.18
CA ASN A 17 1.86 3.68 -16.71
C ASN A 17 2.09 3.83 -18.23
N SER A 18 1.22 3.21 -19.02
CA SER A 18 1.30 3.13 -20.49
C SER A 18 0.67 4.31 -21.22
N PHE A 19 0.17 5.33 -20.50
CA PHE A 19 -0.45 6.50 -21.15
C PHE A 19 0.55 7.28 -22.00
N SER A 20 0.07 7.86 -23.09
CA SER A 20 0.81 8.90 -23.82
C SER A 20 1.05 10.12 -22.93
N THR A 21 1.95 11.00 -23.34
CA THR A 21 2.21 12.25 -22.62
C THR A 21 0.96 13.13 -22.49
N GLU A 22 0.17 13.23 -23.56
CA GLU A 22 -1.06 14.01 -23.62
C GLU A 22 -2.11 13.45 -22.65
N LYS A 23 -2.35 12.13 -22.69
CA LYS A 23 -3.31 11.48 -21.81
C LYS A 23 -2.90 11.57 -20.34
N TRP A 24 -1.61 11.45 -20.07
CA TRP A 24 -1.07 11.62 -18.73
C TRP A 24 -1.25 13.07 -18.24
N ASP A 25 -0.97 14.08 -19.09
CA ASP A 25 -1.15 15.49 -18.76
C ASP A 25 -2.63 15.83 -18.42
N GLU A 26 -3.57 15.30 -19.20
CA GLU A 26 -5.01 15.47 -18.99
C GLU A 26 -5.53 14.84 -17.70
N THR A 27 -4.87 13.82 -17.18
CA THR A 27 -5.29 13.02 -16.02
C THR A 27 -4.40 13.28 -14.81
N TYR A 28 -3.32 12.55 -14.68
CA TYR A 28 -2.40 12.67 -13.54
C TYR A 28 -1.71 14.03 -13.48
N GLY A 29 -1.27 14.55 -14.62
CA GLY A 29 -0.64 15.87 -14.73
C GLY A 29 -1.55 16.97 -14.24
N TYR A 30 -2.84 16.90 -14.59
CA TYR A 30 -3.85 17.82 -14.09
C TYR A 30 -3.98 17.79 -12.56
N VAL A 31 -4.05 16.58 -11.97
CA VAL A 31 -4.18 16.42 -10.52
C VAL A 31 -2.91 16.92 -9.81
N TYR A 32 -1.74 16.48 -10.22
CA TYR A 32 -0.47 16.91 -9.62
C TYR A 32 -0.24 18.42 -9.77
N GLY A 33 -0.48 18.95 -10.95
CA GLY A 33 -0.34 20.39 -11.19
C GLY A 33 -1.24 21.24 -10.28
N ASN A 34 -2.48 20.82 -10.05
CA ASN A 34 -3.39 21.50 -9.11
C ASN A 34 -2.94 21.37 -7.65
N LEU A 35 -2.46 20.20 -7.23
CA LEU A 35 -1.94 20.00 -5.87
C LEU A 35 -0.68 20.86 -5.62
N ILE A 36 0.22 20.93 -6.60
CA ILE A 36 1.42 21.76 -6.54
C ILE A 36 1.04 23.24 -6.41
N LYS A 37 0.13 23.72 -7.26
CA LYS A 37 -0.38 25.11 -7.19
C LYS A 37 -1.05 25.43 -5.84
N LYS A 38 -1.65 24.44 -5.19
CA LYS A 38 -2.26 24.58 -3.86
C LYS A 38 -1.25 24.43 -2.70
N GLY A 39 0.05 24.28 -3.00
CA GLY A 39 1.12 24.28 -2.01
C GLY A 39 1.44 22.93 -1.42
N ALA A 40 1.26 21.84 -2.16
CA ALA A 40 1.76 20.52 -1.75
C ALA A 40 3.25 20.62 -1.40
N LYS A 41 3.62 20.17 -0.20
CA LYS A 41 5.00 20.32 0.32
C LYS A 41 5.87 19.10 0.03
N THR A 42 5.28 17.94 -0.13
CA THR A 42 5.99 16.67 -0.30
C THR A 42 5.32 15.82 -1.38
N VAL A 43 6.12 15.06 -2.11
CA VAL A 43 5.67 14.03 -3.05
C VAL A 43 6.43 12.74 -2.76
N MET A 44 5.71 11.65 -2.51
CA MET A 44 6.27 10.31 -2.51
C MET A 44 6.19 9.74 -3.92
N VAL A 45 7.29 9.22 -4.43
CA VAL A 45 7.38 8.72 -5.81
C VAL A 45 7.27 7.20 -5.83
N GLY A 46 6.21 6.70 -6.43
CA GLY A 46 6.01 5.26 -6.62
C GLY A 46 7.00 4.62 -7.59
N HIS A 47 7.16 3.30 -7.49
CA HIS A 47 8.06 2.52 -8.35
C HIS A 47 7.35 2.14 -9.67
N ILE A 48 6.92 3.16 -10.40
CA ILE A 48 6.14 3.05 -11.63
C ILE A 48 6.96 3.62 -12.79
N ALA A 49 7.09 2.87 -13.88
CA ALA A 49 7.68 3.37 -15.12
C ALA A 49 6.66 4.18 -15.92
N GLN A 50 7.12 5.21 -16.62
CA GLN A 50 6.30 5.98 -17.57
C GLN A 50 7.10 6.20 -18.88
N PRO A 51 7.10 5.20 -19.77
CA PRO A 51 7.96 5.16 -20.94
C PRO A 51 7.77 6.33 -21.91
N ALA A 52 6.51 6.76 -22.12
CA ALA A 52 6.22 7.82 -23.07
C ALA A 52 6.83 9.15 -22.63
N TYR A 53 6.78 9.50 -21.33
CA TYR A 53 7.42 10.71 -20.82
C TYR A 53 8.94 10.63 -20.85
N VAL A 54 9.51 9.48 -20.47
CA VAL A 54 10.97 9.31 -20.56
C VAL A 54 11.43 9.51 -22.00
N LYS A 55 10.74 8.91 -22.98
CA LYS A 55 11.07 9.06 -24.40
C LYS A 55 10.90 10.49 -24.92
N ALA A 56 9.87 11.20 -24.47
CA ALA A 56 9.60 12.58 -24.86
C ALA A 56 10.68 13.55 -24.31
N LEU A 57 11.15 13.34 -23.07
CA LEU A 57 12.16 14.18 -22.43
C LEU A 57 13.59 13.78 -22.83
N ASN A 58 13.80 12.50 -23.17
CA ASN A 58 15.08 11.99 -23.64
C ASN A 58 14.86 11.09 -24.88
N PRO A 59 14.89 11.65 -26.11
CA PRO A 59 14.70 10.90 -27.35
C PRO A 59 15.71 9.78 -27.58
N GLN A 60 16.87 9.81 -26.90
CA GLN A 60 17.91 8.78 -26.99
C GLN A 60 17.80 7.73 -25.87
N ALA A 61 16.80 7.85 -24.98
CA ALA A 61 16.62 6.89 -23.88
C ALA A 61 16.54 5.45 -24.41
N THR A 62 17.31 4.58 -23.79
CA THR A 62 17.27 3.14 -24.02
C THR A 62 15.97 2.53 -23.50
N ARG A 63 15.66 1.30 -23.93
CA ARG A 63 14.50 0.57 -23.42
C ARG A 63 14.57 0.38 -21.89
N GLU A 64 15.75 0.13 -21.36
CA GLU A 64 15.97 -0.02 -19.92
C GLU A 64 15.65 1.29 -19.18
N GLU A 65 16.13 2.42 -19.66
CA GLU A 65 15.84 3.73 -19.06
C GLU A 65 14.35 4.08 -19.13
N MET A 66 13.66 3.77 -20.24
CA MET A 66 12.22 3.98 -20.38
C MET A 66 11.40 3.13 -19.40
N LEU A 67 11.86 1.94 -19.05
CA LEU A 67 11.20 1.02 -18.12
C LEU A 67 11.69 1.16 -16.67
N ARG A 68 12.63 2.07 -16.42
CA ARG A 68 13.11 2.37 -15.08
C ARG A 68 11.99 3.00 -14.23
N PRO A 69 11.80 2.57 -12.97
CA PRO A 69 10.79 3.18 -12.12
C PRO A 69 11.09 4.66 -11.87
N ALA A 70 10.06 5.47 -11.71
CA ALA A 70 10.16 6.92 -11.55
C ALA A 70 11.11 7.34 -10.43
N SER A 71 11.15 6.59 -9.33
CA SER A 71 12.09 6.83 -8.21
C SER A 71 13.57 6.75 -8.59
N LEU A 72 13.89 6.22 -9.78
CA LEU A 72 15.25 6.10 -10.32
C LEU A 72 15.44 6.84 -11.65
N SER A 73 14.40 7.52 -12.16
CA SER A 73 14.43 8.22 -13.46
C SER A 73 14.59 9.72 -13.28
N LYS A 74 15.70 10.26 -13.78
CA LYS A 74 15.96 11.71 -13.82
C LYS A 74 14.94 12.44 -14.69
N GLU A 75 14.54 11.86 -15.79
CA GLU A 75 13.53 12.41 -16.70
C GLU A 75 12.21 12.66 -15.96
N LEU A 76 11.78 11.70 -15.14
CA LEU A 76 10.50 11.81 -14.43
C LEU A 76 10.60 12.69 -13.17
N LEU A 77 11.68 12.62 -12.42
CA LEU A 77 11.84 13.40 -11.18
C LEU A 77 12.29 14.84 -11.46
N THR A 78 13.34 15.01 -12.25
CA THR A 78 13.84 16.34 -12.57
C THR A 78 13.04 16.94 -13.73
N GLY A 79 13.01 16.30 -14.89
CA GLY A 79 12.40 16.86 -16.09
C GLY A 79 10.88 17.05 -15.97
N LEU A 80 10.14 16.01 -15.55
CA LEU A 80 8.67 16.13 -15.45
C LEU A 80 8.24 16.83 -14.16
N LEU A 81 8.64 16.32 -12.98
CA LEU A 81 8.08 16.80 -11.72
C LEU A 81 8.66 18.17 -11.32
N ARG A 82 9.98 18.36 -11.39
CA ARG A 82 10.62 19.62 -11.01
C ARG A 82 10.43 20.71 -12.07
N GLU A 83 10.84 20.43 -13.30
CA GLU A 83 10.91 21.45 -14.36
C GLU A 83 9.55 21.70 -15.01
N LYS A 84 8.88 20.67 -15.54
CA LYS A 84 7.61 20.84 -16.25
C LYS A 84 6.46 21.22 -15.30
N LEU A 85 6.31 20.51 -14.16
CA LEU A 85 5.22 20.77 -13.20
C LEU A 85 5.56 21.84 -12.16
N GLY A 86 6.83 22.27 -12.07
CA GLY A 86 7.28 23.33 -11.17
C GLY A 86 7.29 22.94 -9.69
N PHE A 87 7.41 21.64 -9.35
CA PHE A 87 7.43 21.20 -7.96
C PHE A 87 8.76 21.48 -7.27
N ASN A 88 8.78 22.37 -6.30
CA ASN A 88 9.98 22.71 -5.53
C ASN A 88 9.98 22.15 -4.09
N GLY A 89 9.05 21.27 -3.74
CA GLY A 89 8.98 20.64 -2.43
C GLY A 89 9.91 19.42 -2.28
N LEU A 90 9.77 18.71 -1.16
CA LEU A 90 10.53 17.50 -0.84
C LEU A 90 10.03 16.30 -1.66
N ILE A 91 10.92 15.58 -2.30
CA ILE A 91 10.62 14.30 -2.97
C ILE A 91 11.21 13.15 -2.13
N SER A 92 10.37 12.23 -1.68
CA SER A 92 10.82 10.95 -1.12
C SER A 92 10.61 9.80 -2.10
N THR A 93 11.41 8.76 -1.98
CA THR A 93 11.09 7.49 -2.63
C THR A 93 9.84 6.89 -1.97
N ASP A 94 9.20 5.94 -2.62
CA ASP A 94 8.43 4.90 -1.95
C ASP A 94 9.38 3.90 -1.28
N ALA A 95 8.85 2.87 -0.61
CA ALA A 95 9.63 1.92 0.17
C ALA A 95 10.69 1.19 -0.67
N THR A 96 11.96 1.43 -0.40
CA THR A 96 13.06 0.87 -1.20
C THR A 96 13.27 -0.65 -1.08
N PRO A 97 12.72 -1.40 -0.09
CA PRO A 97 12.70 -2.86 -0.12
C PRO A 97 11.74 -3.47 -1.16
N MET A 98 10.80 -2.69 -1.72
CA MET A 98 9.85 -3.18 -2.73
C MET A 98 10.59 -3.67 -3.99
N VAL A 99 10.08 -4.75 -4.60
CA VAL A 99 10.71 -5.33 -5.80
C VAL A 99 10.67 -4.35 -6.97
N GLY A 100 9.63 -3.51 -7.08
CA GLY A 100 9.55 -2.44 -8.07
C GLY A 100 10.76 -1.48 -8.07
N PHE A 101 11.44 -1.35 -6.93
CA PHE A 101 12.70 -0.60 -6.82
C PHE A 101 13.94 -1.49 -7.06
N THR A 102 13.97 -2.66 -6.41
CA THR A 102 15.19 -3.49 -6.35
C THR A 102 15.43 -4.30 -7.62
N ALA A 103 14.41 -4.53 -8.45
CA ALA A 103 14.55 -5.26 -9.72
C ALA A 103 15.25 -4.44 -10.82
N ALA A 104 15.27 -3.11 -10.72
CA ALA A 104 15.78 -2.26 -11.77
C ALA A 104 17.31 -2.24 -11.87
N MET A 105 18.00 -2.34 -10.72
CA MET A 105 19.46 -2.34 -10.65
C MET A 105 19.94 -2.81 -9.27
N LYS A 106 21.25 -3.05 -9.12
CA LYS A 106 21.85 -3.40 -7.83
C LYS A 106 21.54 -2.34 -6.78
N ARG A 107 21.22 -2.76 -5.55
CA ARG A 107 20.85 -1.83 -4.48
C ARG A 107 21.88 -0.74 -4.21
N SER A 108 23.18 -1.09 -4.24
CA SER A 108 24.27 -0.13 -4.06
C SER A 108 24.27 1.00 -5.10
N GLU A 109 23.80 0.71 -6.32
CA GLU A 109 23.64 1.67 -7.40
C GLU A 109 22.30 2.40 -7.30
N ALA A 110 21.21 1.66 -7.02
CA ALA A 110 19.86 2.19 -6.93
C ALA A 110 19.72 3.29 -5.87
N ILE A 111 20.31 3.11 -4.68
CA ILE A 111 20.26 4.09 -3.58
C ILE A 111 20.94 5.41 -4.00
N VAL A 112 22.10 5.33 -4.65
CA VAL A 112 22.80 6.51 -5.20
C VAL A 112 22.01 7.14 -6.35
N GLN A 113 21.50 6.31 -7.26
CA GLN A 113 20.72 6.75 -8.41
C GLN A 113 19.42 7.46 -7.99
N ALA A 114 18.74 7.04 -6.94
CA ALA A 114 17.53 7.70 -6.45
C ALA A 114 17.80 9.18 -6.10
N ILE A 115 18.91 9.46 -5.42
CA ILE A 115 19.31 10.84 -5.10
C ILE A 115 19.70 11.59 -6.36
N ASN A 116 20.54 11.01 -7.22
CA ASN A 116 20.95 11.63 -8.48
C ASN A 116 19.78 11.92 -9.43
N ALA A 117 18.77 11.07 -9.44
CA ALA A 117 17.56 11.24 -10.24
C ALA A 117 16.67 12.40 -9.77
N GLY A 118 16.71 12.75 -8.48
CA GLY A 118 15.94 13.89 -7.95
C GLY A 118 15.21 13.64 -6.63
N CYS A 119 15.28 12.44 -6.04
CA CYS A 119 14.79 12.22 -4.68
C CYS A 119 15.65 12.97 -3.66
N ASP A 120 15.02 13.54 -2.65
CA ASP A 120 15.69 14.22 -1.56
C ASP A 120 15.82 13.34 -0.32
N MET A 121 14.97 12.31 -0.20
CA MET A 121 14.90 11.43 0.94
C MET A 121 14.61 9.99 0.50
N ILE A 122 15.31 9.05 1.12
CA ILE A 122 15.07 7.62 0.97
C ILE A 122 14.06 7.18 2.03
N LEU A 123 12.94 6.60 1.59
CA LEU A 123 11.90 6.09 2.49
C LEU A 123 12.03 4.58 2.62
N PHE A 124 12.00 4.11 3.86
CA PHE A 124 12.28 2.76 4.32
C PHE A 124 13.59 2.16 3.77
N ASN A 125 14.55 2.06 4.66
CA ASN A 125 15.80 1.36 4.42
C ASN A 125 15.57 -0.16 4.53
N LYS A 126 16.32 -0.96 3.77
CA LYS A 126 16.48 -2.38 4.05
C LYS A 126 17.41 -2.57 5.26
N SER A 127 18.53 -1.87 5.22
CA SER A 127 19.48 -1.69 6.31
C SER A 127 19.97 -0.24 6.28
N LEU A 128 19.81 0.49 7.38
CA LEU A 128 20.25 1.89 7.44
C LEU A 128 21.77 1.99 7.27
N GLU A 129 22.52 1.09 7.86
CA GLU A 129 23.97 1.08 7.80
C GLU A 129 24.50 0.82 6.37
N GLU A 130 23.94 -0.19 5.68
CA GLU A 130 24.30 -0.50 4.29
C GLU A 130 23.95 0.65 3.35
N ASP A 131 22.71 1.17 3.42
CA ASP A 131 22.25 2.23 2.52
C ASP A 131 23.02 3.52 2.74
N PHE A 132 23.35 3.88 3.99
CA PHE A 132 24.25 4.99 4.30
C PHE A 132 25.65 4.74 3.75
N GLY A 133 26.17 3.51 3.88
CA GLY A 133 27.45 3.10 3.32
C GLY A 133 27.52 3.29 1.80
N TYR A 134 26.45 2.95 1.07
CA TYR A 134 26.36 3.16 -0.39
C TYR A 134 26.37 4.64 -0.76
N LEU A 135 25.64 5.50 -0.05
CA LEU A 135 25.67 6.95 -0.28
C LEU A 135 27.05 7.54 0.02
N LEU A 136 27.67 7.13 1.12
CA LEU A 136 29.01 7.59 1.48
C LEU A 136 30.06 7.15 0.46
N ALA A 137 29.99 5.90 -0.03
CA ALA A 137 30.85 5.41 -1.10
C ALA A 137 30.61 6.19 -2.40
N GLY A 138 29.35 6.43 -2.76
CA GLY A 138 28.97 7.24 -3.92
C GLY A 138 29.55 8.65 -3.88
N ALA A 139 29.48 9.31 -2.72
CA ALA A 139 30.07 10.64 -2.51
C ALA A 139 31.60 10.63 -2.65
N LYS A 140 32.28 9.64 -2.04
CA LYS A 140 33.75 9.50 -2.13
C LYS A 140 34.24 9.21 -3.56
N THR A 141 33.49 8.43 -4.33
CA THR A 141 33.83 8.07 -5.72
C THR A 141 33.31 9.09 -6.74
N ARG A 142 32.62 10.14 -6.31
CA ARG A 142 31.93 11.15 -7.16
C ARG A 142 30.84 10.58 -8.06
N ASN A 143 30.33 9.37 -7.76
CA ASN A 143 29.14 8.81 -8.39
C ASN A 143 27.86 9.46 -7.88
N LEU A 144 27.88 10.00 -6.65
CA LEU A 144 26.84 10.86 -6.10
C LEU A 144 27.26 12.32 -6.33
N SER A 145 26.41 13.08 -7.04
CA SER A 145 26.61 14.52 -7.23
C SER A 145 26.52 15.25 -5.88
N MET A 146 27.59 15.99 -5.52
CA MET A 146 27.57 16.76 -4.26
C MET A 146 26.57 17.91 -4.32
N ASP A 147 26.45 18.59 -5.47
CA ASP A 147 25.47 19.65 -5.66
C ASP A 147 24.05 19.11 -5.46
N ARG A 148 23.78 17.90 -5.99
CA ARG A 148 22.47 17.25 -5.83
C ARG A 148 22.22 16.84 -4.37
N LEU A 149 23.24 16.41 -3.66
CA LEU A 149 23.15 16.10 -2.23
C LEU A 149 22.85 17.37 -1.41
N ASP A 150 23.54 18.45 -1.68
CA ASP A 150 23.33 19.75 -1.01
C ASP A 150 21.91 20.29 -1.26
N GLU A 151 21.42 20.19 -2.50
CA GLU A 151 20.02 20.50 -2.81
C GLU A 151 19.02 19.65 -2.02
N ALA A 152 19.27 18.35 -1.87
CA ALA A 152 18.40 17.46 -1.08
C ALA A 152 18.36 17.88 0.38
N VAL A 153 19.53 18.10 0.97
CA VAL A 153 19.65 18.55 2.37
C VAL A 153 18.97 19.91 2.55
N LEU A 154 19.17 20.86 1.63
CA LEU A 154 18.51 22.16 1.68
C LEU A 154 16.97 22.03 1.69
N ARG A 155 16.40 21.19 0.80
CA ARG A 155 14.94 20.96 0.77
C ARG A 155 14.42 20.30 2.04
N ILE A 156 15.16 19.36 2.61
CA ILE A 156 14.82 18.74 3.89
C ILE A 156 14.78 19.79 5.00
N LEU A 157 15.83 20.62 5.11
CA LEU A 157 15.92 21.67 6.13
C LEU A 157 14.89 22.76 5.92
N ALA A 158 14.65 23.20 4.68
CA ALA A 158 13.63 24.18 4.34
C ALA A 158 12.21 23.68 4.68
N THR A 159 11.90 22.41 4.40
CA THR A 159 10.63 21.79 4.76
C THR A 159 10.44 21.77 6.28
N LYS A 160 11.45 21.33 7.03
CA LYS A 160 11.45 21.36 8.52
C LYS A 160 11.27 22.78 9.06
N ALA A 161 11.97 23.74 8.46
CA ALA A 161 11.86 25.16 8.85
C ALA A 161 10.46 25.73 8.56
N SER A 162 9.86 25.41 7.41
CA SER A 162 8.51 25.84 7.05
C SER A 162 7.42 25.32 8.00
N LEU A 163 7.67 24.20 8.69
CA LEU A 163 6.82 23.63 9.73
C LEU A 163 7.13 24.17 11.13
N GLY A 164 8.13 25.04 11.26
CA GLY A 164 8.57 25.61 12.52
C GLY A 164 9.21 24.61 13.49
N LEU A 165 9.68 23.44 13.00
CA LEU A 165 10.15 22.35 13.89
C LEU A 165 11.33 22.78 14.78
N HIS A 166 12.23 23.63 14.28
CA HIS A 166 13.35 24.16 15.05
C HIS A 166 12.88 25.05 16.22
N LYS A 167 11.84 25.87 16.00
CA LYS A 167 11.23 26.71 17.06
C LYS A 167 10.52 25.84 18.08
N LYS A 168 9.64 24.94 17.62
CA LYS A 168 8.92 23.99 18.48
C LYS A 168 9.86 23.14 19.35
N LYS A 169 11.01 22.72 18.77
CA LYS A 169 12.03 22.00 19.55
C LYS A 169 12.65 22.86 20.64
N ALA A 170 12.98 24.11 20.35
CA ALA A 170 13.55 25.05 21.33
C ALA A 170 12.55 25.39 22.46
N GLU A 171 11.27 25.45 22.12
CA GLU A 171 10.17 25.77 23.06
C GLU A 171 9.64 24.52 23.80
N GLY A 172 10.15 23.32 23.52
CA GLY A 172 9.65 22.07 24.12
C GLY A 172 8.26 21.62 23.61
N THR A 173 7.72 22.27 22.55
CA THR A 173 6.37 22.04 22.03
C THR A 173 6.33 21.13 20.78
N LEU A 174 7.42 20.40 20.52
CA LEU A 174 7.54 19.52 19.35
C LEU A 174 6.54 18.34 19.41
N VAL A 175 6.34 17.81 20.60
CA VAL A 175 5.34 16.77 20.89
C VAL A 175 4.15 17.46 21.55
N PRO A 176 2.94 17.31 21.01
CA PRO A 176 1.73 17.85 21.62
C PRO A 176 1.50 17.28 23.01
N GLU A 177 0.82 18.07 23.87
CA GLU A 177 0.37 17.61 25.18
C GLU A 177 -0.59 16.40 25.04
N LYS A 178 -0.67 15.59 26.09
CA LYS A 178 -1.43 14.32 26.08
C LYS A 178 -2.91 14.53 25.77
N GLU A 179 -3.46 15.65 26.17
CA GLU A 179 -4.86 16.06 25.94
C GLU A 179 -5.18 16.20 24.45
N ALA A 180 -4.20 16.46 23.60
CA ALA A 180 -4.39 16.47 22.14
C ALA A 180 -4.81 15.11 21.56
N LEU A 181 -4.59 14.01 22.29
CA LEU A 181 -5.05 12.68 21.91
C LEU A 181 -6.58 12.53 21.96
N GLU A 182 -7.27 13.36 22.74
CA GLU A 182 -8.75 13.33 22.82
C GLU A 182 -9.44 13.61 21.48
N ILE A 183 -8.75 14.31 20.57
CA ILE A 183 -9.28 14.55 19.22
C ILE A 183 -9.29 13.28 18.36
N VAL A 184 -8.43 12.31 18.67
CA VAL A 184 -8.33 11.04 17.93
C VAL A 184 -9.54 10.17 18.28
N GLY A 185 -10.33 9.83 17.27
CA GLY A 185 -11.53 9.02 17.48
C GLY A 185 -12.66 9.74 18.22
N CYS A 186 -12.64 11.10 18.26
CA CYS A 186 -13.77 11.86 18.82
C CYS A 186 -15.08 11.58 18.03
N GLU A 187 -16.22 11.94 18.61
CA GLU A 187 -17.55 11.63 18.02
C GLU A 187 -17.69 12.14 16.57
N LYS A 188 -17.09 13.28 16.24
CA LYS A 188 -17.06 13.79 14.85
C LYS A 188 -16.32 12.83 13.90
N HIS A 189 -15.18 12.28 14.33
CA HIS A 189 -14.42 11.30 13.51
C HIS A 189 -15.17 9.98 13.37
N LYS A 190 -15.80 9.50 14.44
CA LYS A 190 -16.66 8.30 14.41
C LYS A 190 -17.86 8.49 13.47
N SER A 191 -18.51 9.66 13.51
CA SER A 191 -19.60 10.00 12.62
C SER A 191 -19.15 10.00 11.15
N TRP A 192 -17.97 10.57 10.84
CA TRP A 192 -17.43 10.53 9.49
C TRP A 192 -17.11 9.10 9.04
N ALA A 193 -16.45 8.30 9.88
CA ALA A 193 -16.15 6.91 9.58
C ALA A 193 -17.43 6.11 9.31
N LYS A 194 -18.46 6.28 10.14
CA LYS A 194 -19.76 5.65 9.92
C LYS A 194 -20.38 6.09 8.57
N LYS A 195 -20.41 7.38 8.28
CA LYS A 195 -20.96 7.90 7.02
C LYS A 195 -20.21 7.36 5.81
N VAL A 196 -18.88 7.28 5.87
CA VAL A 196 -18.08 6.71 4.79
C VAL A 196 -18.39 5.23 4.62
N ALA A 197 -18.44 4.46 5.70
CA ALA A 197 -18.80 3.04 5.67
C ALA A 197 -20.18 2.81 5.05
N ASP A 198 -21.20 3.55 5.51
CA ASP A 198 -22.58 3.45 5.01
C ASP A 198 -22.67 3.76 3.49
N GLN A 199 -21.85 4.68 2.98
CA GLN A 199 -21.83 5.07 1.56
C GLN A 199 -20.93 4.19 0.68
N ALA A 200 -19.95 3.52 1.27
CA ALA A 200 -18.98 2.70 0.54
C ALA A 200 -19.50 1.28 0.26
N ILE A 201 -20.52 0.82 1.01
CA ILE A 201 -21.08 -0.52 0.79
C ILE A 201 -21.70 -0.58 -0.60
N THR A 202 -21.16 -1.48 -1.43
CA THR A 202 -21.58 -1.64 -2.82
C THR A 202 -21.98 -3.07 -3.07
N LEU A 203 -23.23 -3.29 -3.52
CA LEU A 203 -23.67 -4.61 -3.99
C LEU A 203 -23.07 -4.86 -5.38
N VAL A 204 -22.04 -5.71 -5.43
CA VAL A 204 -21.37 -6.05 -6.70
C VAL A 204 -22.14 -7.11 -7.46
N ARG A 205 -22.73 -8.08 -6.74
CA ARG A 205 -23.44 -9.22 -7.36
C ARG A 205 -24.40 -9.86 -6.35
N ASP A 206 -25.63 -10.12 -6.74
CA ASP A 206 -26.61 -10.89 -5.97
C ASP A 206 -27.57 -11.64 -6.91
N GLU A 207 -27.06 -12.64 -7.62
CA GLU A 207 -27.85 -13.39 -8.63
C GLU A 207 -28.96 -14.25 -8.01
N GLN A 208 -28.82 -14.58 -6.72
CA GLN A 208 -29.79 -15.43 -6.01
C GLN A 208 -30.76 -14.61 -5.14
N GLU A 209 -30.67 -13.29 -5.21
CA GLU A 209 -31.48 -12.37 -4.39
C GLU A 209 -31.46 -12.74 -2.89
N LEU A 210 -30.24 -12.99 -2.36
CA LEU A 210 -30.05 -13.38 -0.96
C LEU A 210 -30.25 -12.22 0.01
N LEU A 211 -29.95 -10.99 -0.43
CA LEU A 211 -30.03 -9.80 0.41
C LEU A 211 -31.41 -9.15 0.40
N PRO A 212 -31.88 -8.66 1.54
CA PRO A 212 -31.25 -8.77 2.86
C PRO A 212 -31.41 -10.19 3.43
N ILE A 213 -30.33 -10.71 4.02
CA ILE A 213 -30.40 -12.00 4.73
C ILE A 213 -31.28 -11.90 5.97
N SER A 214 -32.01 -12.98 6.26
CA SER A 214 -32.93 -13.02 7.39
C SER A 214 -32.81 -14.34 8.15
N PRO A 215 -32.73 -14.32 9.49
CA PRO A 215 -32.65 -15.53 10.30
C PRO A 215 -33.94 -16.38 10.27
N LYS A 216 -35.05 -15.84 9.72
CA LYS A 216 -36.29 -16.60 9.46
C LYS A 216 -36.12 -17.55 8.26
N LYS A 217 -35.30 -17.14 7.27
CA LYS A 217 -35.04 -17.92 6.04
C LYS A 217 -33.73 -18.71 6.14
N TYR A 218 -32.69 -18.12 6.75
CA TYR A 218 -31.34 -18.67 6.84
C TYR A 218 -30.88 -18.66 8.30
N LYS A 219 -31.16 -19.73 9.04
CA LYS A 219 -30.97 -19.77 10.51
C LYS A 219 -29.48 -20.00 10.87
N ARG A 220 -28.83 -20.92 10.15
CA ARG A 220 -27.51 -21.45 10.50
C ARG A 220 -26.45 -20.82 9.58
N VAL A 221 -25.52 -20.08 10.16
CA VAL A 221 -24.46 -19.37 9.44
C VAL A 221 -23.10 -19.99 9.77
N TYR A 222 -22.34 -20.32 8.72
CA TYR A 222 -20.93 -20.64 8.83
C TYR A 222 -20.10 -19.40 8.50
N LEU A 223 -19.43 -18.84 9.51
CA LEU A 223 -18.68 -17.60 9.40
C LEU A 223 -17.19 -17.88 9.27
N ASN A 224 -16.59 -17.43 8.16
CA ASN A 224 -15.16 -17.50 7.90
C ASN A 224 -14.57 -16.08 7.79
N VAL A 225 -13.90 -15.63 8.84
CA VAL A 225 -13.22 -14.33 8.86
C VAL A 225 -11.79 -14.47 8.36
N ILE A 226 -11.47 -13.83 7.24
CA ILE A 226 -10.17 -13.92 6.57
C ILE A 226 -9.26 -12.79 7.06
N GLN A 227 -8.37 -13.11 8.00
CA GLN A 227 -7.43 -12.18 8.61
C GLN A 227 -6.09 -12.84 8.93
N LYS A 228 -5.10 -12.06 9.34
CA LYS A 228 -3.76 -12.56 9.69
C LYS A 228 -3.76 -13.37 10.98
N ASP A 229 -4.50 -12.92 11.99
CA ASP A 229 -4.68 -13.65 13.22
C ASP A 229 -5.65 -14.82 12.98
N LEU A 230 -5.20 -16.04 13.22
CA LEU A 230 -5.97 -17.27 12.95
C LEU A 230 -6.84 -17.70 14.14
N ASP A 231 -6.72 -17.05 15.29
CA ASP A 231 -7.48 -17.39 16.48
C ASP A 231 -8.97 -17.01 16.31
N PRO A 232 -9.90 -17.98 16.32
CA PRO A 232 -11.34 -17.71 16.22
C PRO A 232 -11.88 -16.93 17.42
N GLU A 233 -11.19 -16.94 18.57
CA GLU A 233 -11.59 -16.23 19.78
C GLU A 233 -11.11 -14.78 19.85
N ASN A 234 -10.36 -14.28 18.84
CA ASN A 234 -9.96 -12.88 18.86
C ASN A 234 -11.15 -11.92 18.77
N ALA A 235 -10.99 -10.72 19.34
CA ALA A 235 -12.06 -9.73 19.50
C ALA A 235 -12.73 -9.33 18.16
N PHE A 236 -12.00 -9.33 17.05
CA PHE A 236 -12.57 -8.97 15.74
C PHE A 236 -13.53 -10.06 15.24
N VAL A 237 -13.14 -11.33 15.31
CA VAL A 237 -13.99 -12.47 14.93
C VAL A 237 -15.22 -12.53 15.82
N GLN A 238 -15.04 -12.41 17.14
CA GLN A 238 -16.14 -12.45 18.10
C GLN A 238 -17.12 -11.28 17.88
N SER A 239 -16.65 -10.09 17.53
CA SER A 239 -17.54 -8.96 17.22
C SER A 239 -18.47 -9.22 16.03
N TRP A 240 -18.02 -9.96 15.01
CA TRP A 240 -18.86 -10.37 13.90
C TRP A 240 -19.85 -11.47 14.29
N LYS A 241 -19.38 -12.47 15.03
CA LYS A 241 -20.25 -13.52 15.57
C LYS A 241 -21.39 -12.92 16.38
N GLU A 242 -21.08 -12.06 17.34
CA GLU A 242 -22.06 -11.38 18.20
C GLU A 242 -23.09 -10.59 17.39
N LYS A 243 -22.68 -9.86 16.36
CA LYS A 243 -23.62 -9.12 15.50
C LYS A 243 -24.62 -10.03 14.80
N PHE A 244 -24.19 -11.15 14.25
CA PHE A 244 -25.10 -12.12 13.65
C PHE A 244 -26.01 -12.77 14.70
N GLU A 245 -25.49 -13.12 15.88
CA GLU A 245 -26.27 -13.71 16.94
C GLU A 245 -27.33 -12.74 17.51
N GLN A 246 -27.01 -11.44 17.63
CA GLN A 246 -27.96 -10.39 18.01
C GLN A 246 -29.13 -10.27 17.04
N GLU A 247 -28.88 -10.49 15.74
CA GLU A 247 -29.93 -10.52 14.72
C GLU A 247 -30.68 -11.85 14.67
N GLY A 248 -30.32 -12.83 15.51
CA GLY A 248 -31.02 -14.09 15.69
C GLY A 248 -30.49 -15.26 14.86
N PHE A 249 -29.31 -15.15 14.25
CA PHE A 249 -28.65 -16.26 13.57
C PHE A 249 -27.97 -17.21 14.56
N GLN A 250 -27.79 -18.46 14.15
CA GLN A 250 -26.92 -19.44 14.83
C GLN A 250 -25.59 -19.48 14.10
N VAL A 251 -24.51 -19.07 14.78
CA VAL A 251 -23.23 -18.86 14.11
C VAL A 251 -22.21 -19.93 14.52
N THR A 252 -21.62 -20.57 13.53
CA THR A 252 -20.43 -21.40 13.69
C THR A 252 -19.25 -20.67 13.05
N VAL A 253 -18.23 -20.36 13.84
CA VAL A 253 -17.00 -19.71 13.34
C VAL A 253 -16.03 -20.79 12.88
N ARG A 254 -15.42 -20.58 11.70
CA ARG A 254 -14.34 -21.43 11.23
C ARG A 254 -13.08 -21.24 12.08
N ASP A 255 -12.56 -22.34 12.63
CA ASP A 255 -11.21 -22.33 13.24
C ASP A 255 -10.15 -22.41 12.14
N ARG A 256 -9.46 -21.30 11.88
CA ARG A 256 -8.44 -21.20 10.86
C ARG A 256 -7.06 -21.67 11.31
N ARG A 257 -6.88 -22.00 12.58
CA ARG A 257 -5.63 -22.62 13.08
C ARG A 257 -5.46 -24.03 12.50
N VAL A 258 -6.59 -24.70 12.20
CA VAL A 258 -6.58 -25.96 11.47
C VAL A 258 -6.41 -25.69 9.97
N SER A 259 -5.31 -26.16 9.39
CA SER A 259 -5.01 -26.03 7.96
C SER A 259 -4.50 -27.33 7.39
N ILE A 260 -4.75 -27.55 6.10
CA ILE A 260 -4.24 -28.71 5.35
C ILE A 260 -2.98 -28.30 4.61
N SER A 261 -1.91 -29.04 4.78
CA SER A 261 -0.63 -28.88 4.06
C SER A 261 -0.53 -29.87 2.89
N MET A 262 0.41 -29.66 2.00
CA MET A 262 0.71 -30.65 0.95
C MET A 262 1.13 -32.02 1.49
N GLU A 263 1.79 -32.04 2.65
CA GLU A 263 2.19 -33.27 3.33
C GLU A 263 0.98 -34.09 3.79
N ASP A 264 -0.09 -33.43 4.24
CA ASP A 264 -1.34 -34.09 4.65
C ASP A 264 -2.02 -34.80 3.47
N PHE A 265 -1.85 -34.32 2.23
CA PHE A 265 -2.34 -35.01 1.03
C PHE A 265 -1.49 -36.23 0.66
N VAL A 266 -0.18 -36.17 0.90
CA VAL A 266 0.76 -37.27 0.56
C VAL A 266 0.70 -38.36 1.63
N ASN A 267 0.51 -38.00 2.90
CA ASN A 267 0.49 -38.94 4.04
C ASN A 267 -0.77 -38.73 4.91
N PRO A 268 -1.96 -39.07 4.43
CA PRO A 268 -3.22 -38.86 5.16
C PRO A 268 -3.32 -39.67 6.46
N ALA A 269 -2.58 -40.75 6.61
CA ALA A 269 -2.59 -41.58 7.83
C ALA A 269 -1.98 -40.87 9.05
N GLY A 270 -1.18 -39.82 8.85
CA GLY A 270 -0.58 -39.01 9.91
C GLY A 270 -1.40 -37.78 10.33
N MET A 271 -2.56 -37.55 9.72
CA MET A 271 -3.38 -36.38 10.04
C MET A 271 -4.07 -36.48 11.41
N THR A 272 -4.20 -35.32 12.05
CA THR A 272 -5.06 -35.21 13.25
C THR A 272 -6.55 -35.35 12.88
N PRO A 273 -7.42 -35.75 13.83
CA PRO A 273 -8.86 -35.85 13.56
C PRO A 273 -9.46 -34.54 13.03
N GLU A 274 -8.99 -33.37 13.51
CA GLU A 274 -9.44 -32.05 13.08
C GLU A 274 -9.06 -31.77 11.62
N LYS A 275 -7.83 -32.11 11.21
CA LYS A 275 -7.38 -32.03 9.82
C LYS A 275 -8.15 -32.96 8.91
N GLY A 276 -8.41 -34.20 9.38
CA GLY A 276 -9.22 -35.18 8.67
C GLY A 276 -10.65 -34.67 8.42
N LYS A 277 -11.26 -34.05 9.43
CA LYS A 277 -12.58 -33.40 9.31
C LYS A 277 -12.55 -32.26 8.29
N LEU A 278 -11.55 -31.37 8.38
CA LEU A 278 -11.40 -30.26 7.45
C LEU A 278 -11.20 -30.75 6.01
N MET A 279 -10.38 -31.79 5.80
CA MET A 279 -10.20 -32.40 4.49
C MET A 279 -11.51 -32.97 3.94
N HIS A 280 -12.28 -33.67 4.76
CA HIS A 280 -13.61 -34.16 4.37
C HIS A 280 -14.54 -32.99 3.97
N GLU A 281 -14.56 -31.91 4.74
CA GLU A 281 -15.36 -30.71 4.43
C GLU A 281 -14.96 -30.07 3.08
N MET A 282 -13.69 -30.08 2.70
CA MET A 282 -13.22 -29.54 1.42
C MET A 282 -13.73 -30.27 0.19
N TYR A 283 -14.09 -31.55 0.32
CA TYR A 283 -14.59 -32.40 -0.79
C TYR A 283 -16.10 -32.56 -0.80
N ARG A 284 -16.81 -31.93 0.17
CA ARG A 284 -18.28 -32.00 0.20
C ARG A 284 -18.91 -31.25 -0.96
N SER A 285 -19.96 -31.81 -1.51
CA SER A 285 -20.83 -31.11 -2.46
C SER A 285 -21.58 -29.96 -1.79
N VAL A 286 -22.06 -29.01 -2.59
CA VAL A 286 -22.88 -27.90 -2.08
C VAL A 286 -24.15 -28.40 -1.40
N GLU A 287 -24.74 -29.49 -1.90
CA GLU A 287 -25.94 -30.14 -1.34
C GLU A 287 -25.67 -30.71 0.05
N GLU A 288 -24.51 -31.32 0.27
CA GLU A 288 -24.12 -31.83 1.58
C GLU A 288 -23.82 -30.67 2.55
N MET A 289 -23.19 -29.61 2.07
CA MET A 289 -22.92 -28.43 2.89
C MET A 289 -24.21 -27.74 3.36
N LYS A 290 -25.25 -27.69 2.52
CA LYS A 290 -26.57 -27.14 2.87
C LYS A 290 -27.30 -27.92 3.97
N GLN A 291 -26.88 -29.16 4.26
CA GLN A 291 -27.47 -29.92 5.38
C GLN A 291 -27.05 -29.34 6.75
N ASP A 292 -25.86 -28.75 6.85
CA ASP A 292 -25.32 -28.22 8.10
C ASP A 292 -25.59 -26.72 8.26
N TYR A 293 -25.44 -25.94 7.18
CA TYR A 293 -25.54 -24.48 7.20
C TYR A 293 -26.43 -23.96 6.07
N ASP A 294 -27.17 -22.92 6.40
CA ASP A 294 -28.04 -22.25 5.43
C ASP A 294 -27.29 -21.14 4.66
N LEU A 295 -26.26 -20.56 5.26
CA LEU A 295 -25.40 -19.55 4.67
C LEU A 295 -23.92 -19.77 5.01
N TYR A 296 -23.06 -19.51 4.03
CA TYR A 296 -21.61 -19.38 4.19
C TYR A 296 -21.23 -17.93 4.01
N VAL A 297 -20.71 -17.30 5.05
CA VAL A 297 -20.33 -15.88 5.06
C VAL A 297 -18.81 -15.76 5.18
N TYR A 298 -18.22 -15.06 4.24
CA TYR A 298 -16.78 -14.75 4.21
C TYR A 298 -16.59 -13.26 4.43
N ILE A 299 -15.73 -12.86 5.37
CA ILE A 299 -15.44 -11.47 5.74
C ILE A 299 -13.94 -11.24 5.71
#